data_75ad8e5b70d56a4850b86dc4c39418e2
#
_entry.id   75ad8e5b70d56a4850b86dc4c39418e2
#
_cell.length_a   1.000
_cell.length_b   1.000
_cell.length_c   1.000
_cell.angle_alpha   90.00
_cell.angle_beta   90.00
_cell.angle_gamma   90.00
#
_symmetry.space_group_name_H-M   'P 1'
#
loop_
_entity.id
_entity.type
_entity.pdbx_description
1 polymer ?
#
loop_
_entity_poly.entity_id
_entity_poly.type
_entity_poly.pdbx_seq_one_letter_code
_entity_poly.pdbx_strand_id
1 'polypeptide(L)'
;MLMVRHAHAQKHLQQKHRERRNGLDWVLYVFMVATPLFELPQLLAIYHTKSAENVSLTTWAFFAVSNLAWITYAVRNKLRPLTITYSLYFVIEAAIVIGILLYG
;
A
#
# COMPACT_ATOMS: atom_id res chain seq x y z
N MET A 1 17.17 7.38 -40.51
CA MET A 1 18.16 8.08 -39.66
C MET A 1 17.53 8.85 -38.52
N LEU A 2 16.45 9.59 -38.73
CA LEU A 2 15.73 10.29 -37.63
C LEU A 2 15.15 9.33 -36.59
N MET A 3 14.66 8.17 -37.01
CA MET A 3 14.12 7.16 -36.08
C MET A 3 15.17 6.58 -35.14
N VAL A 4 16.39 6.37 -35.63
CA VAL A 4 17.50 5.82 -34.82
C VAL A 4 17.96 6.81 -33.77
N ARG A 5 18.04 8.10 -34.13
CA ARG A 5 18.40 9.16 -33.18
C ARG A 5 17.35 9.33 -32.08
N HIS A 6 16.07 9.23 -32.44
CA HIS A 6 14.98 9.35 -31.48
C HIS A 6 14.96 8.19 -30.48
N ALA A 7 15.16 6.96 -30.98
CA ALA A 7 15.25 5.77 -30.13
C ALA A 7 16.45 5.83 -29.18
N HIS A 8 17.58 6.37 -29.62
CA HIS A 8 18.78 6.52 -28.80
C HIS A 8 18.57 7.55 -27.70
N ALA A 9 17.94 8.69 -28.01
CA ALA A 9 17.61 9.71 -27.02
C ALA A 9 16.63 9.18 -25.98
N GLN A 10 15.62 8.42 -26.38
CA GLN A 10 14.67 7.81 -25.46
C GLN A 10 15.33 6.81 -24.52
N LYS A 11 16.23 5.96 -25.02
CA LYS A 11 16.98 5.02 -24.19
C LYS A 11 17.84 5.73 -23.16
N HIS A 12 18.48 6.84 -23.55
CA HIS A 12 19.31 7.62 -22.64
C HIS A 12 18.47 8.29 -21.55
N LEU A 13 17.30 8.83 -21.90
CA LEU A 13 16.38 9.42 -20.94
C LEU A 13 15.82 8.37 -19.99
N GLN A 14 15.47 7.19 -20.48
CA GLN A 14 15.00 6.08 -19.65
C GLN A 14 16.08 5.62 -18.68
N GLN A 15 17.33 5.58 -19.12
CA GLN A 15 18.44 5.21 -18.26
C GLN A 15 18.68 6.25 -17.16
N LYS A 16 18.61 7.55 -17.48
CA LYS A 16 18.69 8.63 -16.50
C LYS A 16 17.54 8.55 -15.49
N HIS A 17 16.34 8.23 -15.95
CA HIS A 17 15.20 8.02 -15.06
C HIS A 17 15.40 6.84 -14.12
N ARG A 18 16.00 5.75 -14.60
CA ARG A 18 16.34 4.59 -13.77
C ARG A 18 17.34 4.93 -12.68
N GLU A 19 18.38 5.68 -13.02
CA GLU A 19 19.41 6.07 -12.06
C GLU A 19 18.84 6.98 -10.99
N ARG A 20 17.97 7.94 -11.35
CA ARG A 20 17.26 8.80 -10.41
C ARG A 20 16.28 8.03 -9.54
N ARG A 21 15.63 7.00 -10.10
CA ARG A 21 14.66 6.18 -9.40
C ARG A 21 15.28 5.33 -8.30
N ASN A 22 16.54 4.88 -8.45
CA ASN A 22 17.12 3.92 -7.52
C ASN A 22 17.13 4.41 -6.07
N GLY A 23 17.48 5.66 -5.82
CA GLY A 23 17.44 6.24 -4.48
C GLY A 23 16.02 6.51 -4.00
N LEU A 24 15.19 7.12 -4.84
CA LEU A 24 13.81 7.45 -4.51
C LEU A 24 12.96 6.19 -4.38
N ASP A 25 13.16 5.21 -5.26
CA ASP A 25 12.46 3.94 -5.20
C ASP A 25 12.72 3.22 -3.88
N TRP A 26 13.95 3.24 -3.41
CA TRP A 26 14.30 2.61 -2.14
C TRP A 26 13.55 3.25 -0.98
N VAL A 27 13.48 4.58 -0.96
CA VAL A 27 12.71 5.33 0.04
C VAL A 27 11.23 4.97 -0.04
N LEU A 28 10.68 4.91 -1.26
CA LEU A 28 9.27 4.55 -1.47
C LEU A 28 8.97 3.12 -1.02
N TYR A 29 9.88 2.17 -1.27
CA TYR A 29 9.71 0.80 -0.79
C TYR A 29 9.68 0.71 0.72
N VAL A 30 10.53 1.47 1.41
CA VAL A 30 10.50 1.55 2.88
C VAL A 30 9.13 2.04 3.36
N PHE A 31 8.61 3.12 2.77
CA PHE A 31 7.29 3.65 3.14
C PHE A 31 6.15 2.70 2.77
N MET A 32 6.26 1.99 1.65
CA MET A 32 5.25 1.01 1.24
C MET A 32 5.06 -0.10 2.28
N VAL A 33 6.13 -0.52 2.93
CA VAL A 33 6.06 -1.54 3.97
C VAL A 33 5.75 -0.93 5.34
N ALA A 34 6.40 0.19 5.65
CA ALA A 34 6.27 0.83 6.96
C ALA A 34 4.87 1.39 7.20
N THR A 35 4.25 2.02 6.20
CA THR A 35 2.97 2.70 6.38
C THR A 35 1.85 1.75 6.83
N PRO A 36 1.63 0.58 6.18
CA PRO A 36 0.63 -0.35 6.71
C PRO A 36 0.99 -0.88 8.11
N LEU A 37 2.28 -1.07 8.40
CA LEU A 37 2.69 -1.55 9.72
C LEU A 37 2.39 -0.54 10.83
N PHE A 38 2.32 0.74 10.53
CA PHE A 38 1.94 1.76 11.50
C PHE A 38 0.46 1.72 11.87
N GLU A 39 -0.35 0.91 11.20
CA GLU A 39 -1.71 0.61 11.65
C GLU A 39 -1.75 -0.46 12.74
N LEU A 40 -0.66 -1.21 12.93
CA LEU A 40 -0.58 -2.26 13.96
C LEU A 40 -0.85 -1.76 15.38
N PRO A 41 -0.37 -0.58 15.81
CA PRO A 41 -0.71 -0.07 17.14
C PRO A 41 -2.21 -0.01 17.40
N GLN A 42 -3.01 0.41 16.41
CA GLN A 42 -4.47 0.45 16.55
C GLN A 42 -5.04 -0.96 16.68
N LEU A 43 -4.58 -1.88 15.85
CA LEU A 43 -4.99 -3.29 15.93
C LEU A 43 -4.67 -3.90 17.28
N LEU A 44 -3.43 -3.74 17.73
CA LEU A 44 -2.98 -4.29 19.01
C LEU A 44 -3.73 -3.68 20.18
N ALA A 45 -4.02 -2.38 20.14
CA ALA A 45 -4.79 -1.70 21.19
C ALA A 45 -6.19 -2.31 21.35
N ILE A 46 -6.89 -2.56 20.24
CA ILE A 46 -8.24 -3.15 20.27
C ILE A 46 -8.21 -4.54 20.90
N TYR A 47 -7.32 -5.41 20.44
CA TYR A 47 -7.27 -6.80 20.88
C TYR A 47 -6.67 -6.94 22.28
N HIS A 48 -5.72 -6.08 22.64
CA HIS A 48 -5.11 -6.11 23.98
C HIS A 48 -6.07 -5.60 25.06
N THR A 49 -6.76 -4.48 24.80
CA THR A 49 -7.72 -3.90 25.75
C THR A 49 -9.09 -4.58 25.68
N LYS A 50 -9.34 -5.36 24.63
CA LYS A 50 -10.66 -5.93 24.30
C LYS A 50 -11.74 -4.86 24.23
N SER A 51 -11.38 -3.70 23.71
CA SER A 51 -12.27 -2.55 23.53
C SER A 51 -11.95 -1.84 22.24
N ALA A 52 -13.01 -1.49 21.51
CA ALA A 52 -12.92 -0.64 20.32
C ALA A 52 -13.70 0.65 20.52
N GLU A 53 -13.76 1.11 21.78
CA GLU A 53 -14.42 2.37 22.10
C GLU A 53 -13.74 3.51 21.35
N ASN A 54 -14.55 4.38 20.75
CA ASN A 54 -14.11 5.52 19.94
C ASN A 54 -13.40 5.15 18.63
N VAL A 55 -13.46 3.89 18.19
CA VAL A 55 -12.94 3.48 16.90
C VAL A 55 -14.10 3.36 15.91
N SER A 56 -13.99 4.06 14.79
CA SER A 56 -15.06 4.13 13.79
C SER A 56 -15.09 2.89 12.89
N LEU A 57 -16.13 2.09 13.04
CA LEU A 57 -16.36 0.93 12.14
C LEU A 57 -16.48 1.39 10.68
N THR A 58 -17.21 2.47 10.42
CA THR A 58 -17.42 2.98 9.07
C THR A 58 -16.10 3.35 8.41
N THR A 59 -15.20 4.01 9.11
CA THR A 59 -13.90 4.43 8.58
C THR A 59 -13.04 3.22 8.21
N TRP A 60 -12.90 2.27 9.12
CA TRP A 60 -12.04 1.12 8.88
C TRP A 60 -12.62 0.15 7.86
N ALA A 61 -13.94 -0.03 7.84
CA ALA A 61 -14.62 -0.81 6.82
C ALA A 61 -14.43 -0.18 5.44
N PHE A 62 -14.52 1.15 5.33
CA PHE A 62 -14.31 1.85 4.08
C PHE A 62 -12.87 1.66 3.59
N PHE A 63 -11.89 1.78 4.48
CA PHE A 63 -10.49 1.55 4.11
C PHE A 63 -10.26 0.12 3.61
N ALA A 64 -10.82 -0.87 4.28
CA ALA A 64 -10.68 -2.27 3.87
C ALA A 64 -11.29 -2.50 2.48
N VAL A 65 -12.49 -2.00 2.24
CA VAL A 65 -13.15 -2.11 0.93
C VAL A 65 -12.35 -1.37 -0.15
N SER A 66 -11.87 -0.17 0.16
CA SER A 66 -11.04 0.62 -0.75
C SER A 66 -9.77 -0.15 -1.14
N ASN A 67 -9.14 -0.82 -0.18
CA ASN A 67 -7.94 -1.59 -0.46
C ASN A 67 -8.20 -2.82 -1.34
N LEU A 68 -9.39 -3.42 -1.26
CA LEU A 68 -9.76 -4.48 -2.21
C LEU A 68 -9.79 -3.96 -3.65
N ALA A 69 -10.32 -2.75 -3.85
CA ALA A 69 -10.31 -2.12 -5.17
C ALA A 69 -8.88 -1.86 -5.66
N TRP A 70 -8.02 -1.35 -4.80
CA TRP A 70 -6.62 -1.09 -5.13
C TRP A 70 -5.84 -2.39 -5.39
N ILE A 71 -6.08 -3.45 -4.63
CA ILE A 71 -5.48 -4.76 -4.86
C ILE A 71 -5.88 -5.28 -6.25
N THR A 72 -7.15 -5.19 -6.60
CA THR A 72 -7.64 -5.61 -7.91
C THR A 72 -6.93 -4.85 -9.03
N TYR A 73 -6.82 -3.53 -8.90
CA TYR A 73 -6.11 -2.69 -9.86
C TYR A 73 -4.64 -3.10 -9.97
N ALA A 74 -3.97 -3.26 -8.82
CA ALA A 74 -2.55 -3.58 -8.78
C ALA A 74 -2.25 -4.95 -9.40
N VAL A 75 -3.09 -5.96 -9.11
CA VAL A 75 -2.95 -7.30 -9.68
C VAL A 75 -3.15 -7.29 -11.19
N ARG A 76 -4.21 -6.61 -11.66
CA ARG A 76 -4.50 -6.52 -13.10
C ARG A 76 -3.39 -5.83 -13.87
N ASN A 77 -2.74 -4.84 -13.28
CA ASN A 77 -1.68 -4.07 -13.92
C ASN A 77 -0.28 -4.60 -13.59
N LYS A 78 -0.19 -5.75 -12.92
CA LYS A 78 1.08 -6.43 -12.57
C LYS A 78 2.03 -5.52 -11.77
N LEU A 79 1.47 -4.76 -10.85
CA LEU A 79 2.20 -3.84 -9.98
C LEU A 79 2.49 -4.54 -8.64
N ARG A 80 3.50 -5.40 -8.62
CA ARG A 80 3.81 -6.24 -7.45
C ARG A 80 4.02 -5.47 -6.15
N PRO A 81 4.82 -4.38 -6.14
CA PRO A 81 4.99 -3.62 -4.89
C PRO A 81 3.68 -3.09 -4.31
N LEU A 82 2.81 -2.56 -5.17
CA LEU A 82 1.50 -2.06 -4.75
C LEU A 82 0.58 -3.18 -4.28
N THR A 83 0.64 -4.34 -4.94
CA THR A 83 -0.13 -5.51 -4.52
C THR A 83 0.25 -5.92 -3.09
N ILE A 84 1.53 -5.95 -2.78
CA ILE A 84 2.03 -6.30 -1.45
C ILE A 84 1.55 -5.27 -0.43
N THR A 85 1.72 -3.98 -0.72
CA THR A 85 1.35 -2.90 0.20
C THR A 85 -0.14 -2.91 0.54
N TYR A 86 -0.99 -2.94 -0.49
CA TYR A 86 -2.43 -2.92 -0.28
C TYR A 86 -2.96 -4.21 0.34
N SER A 87 -2.30 -5.34 0.09
CA SER A 87 -2.63 -6.59 0.76
C SER A 87 -2.32 -6.52 2.26
N LEU A 88 -1.20 -5.93 2.64
CA LEU A 88 -0.87 -5.70 4.05
C LEU A 88 -1.88 -4.78 4.71
N TYR A 89 -2.25 -3.68 4.07
CA TYR A 89 -3.29 -2.79 4.56
C TYR A 89 -4.60 -3.54 4.77
N PHE A 90 -5.01 -4.30 3.78
CA PHE A 90 -6.29 -5.01 3.83
C PHE A 90 -6.33 -6.00 5.00
N VAL A 91 -5.29 -6.80 5.18
CA VAL A 91 -5.23 -7.79 6.26
C VAL A 91 -5.34 -7.11 7.63
N ILE A 92 -4.59 -6.04 7.84
CA ILE A 92 -4.59 -5.32 9.10
C ILE A 92 -5.95 -4.64 9.34
N GLU A 93 -6.48 -3.97 8.33
CA GLU A 93 -7.75 -3.25 8.42
C GLU A 93 -8.94 -4.21 8.59
N ALA A 94 -8.92 -5.36 7.93
CA ALA A 94 -9.93 -6.39 8.14
C ALA A 94 -9.90 -6.91 9.57
N ALA A 95 -8.71 -7.13 10.12
CA ALA A 95 -8.55 -7.53 11.50
C ALA A 95 -9.04 -6.46 12.46
N ILE A 96 -8.85 -5.18 12.15
CA ILE A 96 -9.38 -4.05 12.93
C ILE A 96 -10.91 -4.06 12.88
N VAL A 97 -11.51 -4.23 11.71
CA VAL A 97 -12.97 -4.32 11.56
C VAL A 97 -13.54 -5.46 12.39
N ILE A 98 -12.91 -6.63 12.31
CA ILE A 98 -13.32 -7.79 13.12
C ILE A 98 -13.24 -7.46 14.62
N GLY A 99 -12.14 -6.83 15.04
CA GLY A 99 -11.97 -6.41 16.42
C GLY A 99 -13.05 -5.42 16.89
N ILE A 100 -13.43 -4.48 16.03
CA ILE A 100 -14.51 -3.53 16.33
C ILE A 100 -15.85 -4.29 16.49
N LEU A 101 -16.12 -5.26 15.64
CA LEU A 101 -17.34 -6.06 15.73
C LEU A 101 -17.37 -6.93 16.98
N LEU A 102 -16.21 -7.42 17.43
CA LEU A 102 -16.12 -8.26 18.63
C LEU A 102 -16.15 -7.46 19.93
N TYR A 103 -15.53 -6.28 19.96
CA TYR A 103 -15.29 -5.54 21.19
C TYR A 103 -15.88 -4.13 21.21
N GLY A 104 -16.53 -3.74 20.14
CA GLY A 104 -17.12 -2.41 20.01
C GLY A 104 -18.53 -2.27 20.53
#